data_557103951ef59e041b5392a09bbc1eb6
#
_entry.id   557103951ef59e041b5392a09bbc1eb6
#
_cell.length_a   1.000
_cell.length_b   1.000
_cell.length_c   1.000
_cell.angle_alpha   90.00
_cell.angle_beta   90.00
_cell.angle_gamma   90.00
#
_symmetry.space_group_name_H-M   'P 1'
#
loop_
_entity.id
_entity.type
_entity.pdbx_description
1 polymer ?
#
loop_
_entity_poly.entity_id
_entity_poly.type
_entity_poly.pdbx_seq_one_letter_code
_entity_poly.pdbx_strand_id
1 'polypeptide(L)'
;IRDSCSMGLKIRTDLALEAKESLDEDGSLNGVVFDEQTDGSTGIKVSRLRILNETGERSMGRAKGVYYTFETVSLSENDGEYHREVSEFLAGYIRETIKKHMKKEPPYHVMVAGLGNREATPDALGPYVVNNLDITEKLAEDDRRFGYVSAISPGVMAQTGMETAQIIMGVVKELEPDCII
;
A
#
# COMPACT_ATOMS: atom_id res chain seq x y z
N ILE A 1 -29.76 -31.29 -21.84
CA ILE A 1 -28.44 -30.75 -22.18
C ILE A 1 -28.48 -29.29 -21.70
N ARG A 2 -27.90 -29.01 -20.53
CA ARG A 2 -27.78 -27.66 -19.97
C ARG A 2 -26.30 -27.34 -19.99
N ASP A 3 -25.92 -26.40 -20.87
CA ASP A 3 -24.62 -25.77 -20.82
C ASP A 3 -24.56 -24.88 -19.59
N SER A 4 -23.84 -25.31 -18.56
CA SER A 4 -23.48 -24.51 -17.43
C SER A 4 -22.29 -23.64 -17.82
N CYS A 5 -22.56 -22.38 -18.19
CA CYS A 5 -21.56 -21.36 -18.30
C CYS A 5 -21.00 -21.05 -16.90
N SER A 6 -19.89 -21.70 -16.54
CA SER A 6 -19.13 -21.34 -15.36
C SER A 6 -18.38 -20.06 -15.66
N MET A 7 -18.97 -18.90 -15.34
CA MET A 7 -18.19 -17.68 -15.16
C MET A 7 -17.30 -17.87 -13.95
N GLY A 8 -16.11 -18.42 -14.18
CA GLY A 8 -15.05 -18.41 -13.19
C GLY A 8 -14.67 -16.98 -12.91
N LEU A 9 -15.03 -16.48 -11.72
CA LEU A 9 -14.50 -15.22 -11.19
C LEU A 9 -12.99 -15.42 -11.08
N LYS A 10 -12.24 -14.97 -12.07
CA LYS A 10 -10.79 -14.81 -11.94
C LYS A 10 -10.57 -13.64 -11.00
N ILE A 11 -10.44 -13.91 -9.70
CA ILE A 11 -9.93 -12.93 -8.74
C ILE A 11 -8.46 -12.74 -9.10
N ARG A 12 -8.17 -11.70 -9.86
CA ARG A 12 -6.80 -11.25 -10.14
C ARG A 12 -6.42 -10.26 -9.06
N THR A 13 -5.32 -10.51 -8.40
CA THR A 13 -4.77 -9.63 -7.35
C THR A 13 -3.72 -8.66 -7.89
N ASP A 14 -3.33 -8.81 -9.15
CA ASP A 14 -2.29 -7.99 -9.78
C ASP A 14 -2.91 -6.86 -10.62
N LEU A 15 -3.01 -5.69 -9.99
CA LEU A 15 -3.56 -4.47 -10.61
C LEU A 15 -2.73 -3.99 -11.82
N ALA A 16 -1.41 -4.22 -11.83
CA ALA A 16 -0.54 -3.84 -12.93
C ALA A 16 -0.82 -4.67 -14.18
N LEU A 17 -1.05 -5.99 -14.01
CA LEU A 17 -1.42 -6.91 -15.07
C LEU A 17 -2.82 -6.61 -15.62
N GLU A 18 -3.78 -6.36 -14.75
CA GLU A 18 -5.15 -5.96 -15.14
C GLU A 18 -5.16 -4.66 -15.93
N ALA A 19 -4.37 -3.67 -15.49
CA ALA A 19 -4.23 -2.41 -16.20
C ALA A 19 -3.63 -2.62 -17.60
N LYS A 20 -2.55 -3.39 -17.70
CA LYS A 20 -1.85 -3.65 -18.97
C LYS A 20 -2.73 -4.39 -19.99
N GLU A 21 -3.57 -5.31 -19.55
CA GLU A 21 -4.53 -6.03 -20.40
C GLU A 21 -5.73 -5.16 -20.84
N SER A 22 -6.03 -4.11 -20.09
CA SER A 22 -7.16 -3.21 -20.32
C SER A 22 -6.81 -1.96 -21.15
N LEU A 23 -5.51 -1.73 -21.39
CA LEU A 23 -5.05 -0.61 -22.20
C LEU A 23 -5.28 -0.91 -23.68
N ASP A 24 -5.64 0.12 -24.45
CA ASP A 24 -5.71 0.07 -25.91
C ASP A 24 -4.30 -0.15 -26.50
N GLU A 25 -4.23 -0.45 -27.80
CA GLU A 25 -2.95 -0.72 -28.51
C GLU A 25 -1.93 0.43 -28.39
N ASP A 26 -2.39 1.65 -28.12
CA ASP A 26 -1.56 2.84 -27.88
C ASP A 26 -1.16 3.04 -26.41
N GLY A 27 -1.51 2.10 -25.50
CA GLY A 27 -1.18 2.16 -24.09
C GLY A 27 -2.02 3.14 -23.28
N SER A 28 -3.14 3.61 -23.81
CA SER A 28 -4.05 4.52 -23.14
C SER A 28 -5.42 3.90 -22.88
N LEU A 29 -5.99 4.18 -21.73
CA LEU A 29 -7.40 3.95 -21.43
C LEU A 29 -7.96 5.28 -20.92
N ASN A 30 -9.14 5.68 -21.37
CA ASN A 30 -9.71 6.97 -20.99
C ASN A 30 -9.80 7.13 -19.46
N GLY A 31 -9.02 8.06 -18.92
CA GLY A 31 -8.93 8.31 -17.48
C GLY A 31 -7.92 7.44 -16.71
N VAL A 32 -7.11 6.65 -17.41
CA VAL A 32 -6.06 5.82 -16.80
C VAL A 32 -4.74 6.08 -17.51
N VAL A 33 -3.66 6.18 -16.75
CA VAL A 33 -2.29 6.27 -17.27
C VAL A 33 -1.45 5.22 -16.57
N PHE A 34 -0.77 4.39 -17.36
CA PHE A 34 0.11 3.36 -16.89
C PHE A 34 1.53 3.60 -17.39
N ASP A 35 2.51 3.47 -16.51
CA ASP A 35 3.91 3.47 -16.85
C ASP A 35 4.68 2.43 -16.03
N GLU A 36 5.75 1.90 -16.60
CA GLU A 36 6.56 0.83 -16.03
C GLU A 36 8.03 1.16 -16.22
N GLN A 37 8.82 0.94 -15.19
CA GLN A 37 10.27 1.11 -15.24
C GLN A 37 10.97 0.05 -14.39
N THR A 38 12.19 -0.31 -14.77
CA THR A 38 13.05 -1.20 -13.98
C THR A 38 14.23 -0.41 -13.46
N ASP A 39 14.47 -0.47 -12.15
CA ASP A 39 15.65 0.12 -11.54
C ASP A 39 16.89 -0.67 -11.94
N GLY A 40 17.89 0.03 -12.51
CA GLY A 40 19.09 -0.62 -13.05
C GLY A 40 20.06 -1.15 -11.98
N SER A 41 19.94 -0.68 -10.74
CA SER A 41 20.81 -1.10 -9.64
C SER A 41 20.28 -2.31 -8.89
N THR A 42 18.99 -2.29 -8.56
CA THR A 42 18.34 -3.34 -7.75
C THR A 42 17.59 -4.38 -8.59
N GLY A 43 17.35 -4.10 -9.88
CA GLY A 43 16.50 -4.92 -10.73
C GLY A 43 15.02 -4.88 -10.38
N ILE A 44 14.61 -4.02 -9.45
CA ILE A 44 13.21 -3.87 -9.04
C ILE A 44 12.43 -3.25 -10.18
N LYS A 45 11.37 -3.92 -10.59
CA LYS A 45 10.42 -3.40 -11.56
C LYS A 45 9.32 -2.65 -10.83
N VAL A 46 9.07 -1.42 -11.23
CA VAL A 46 8.03 -0.54 -10.67
C VAL A 46 7.00 -0.25 -11.74
N SER A 47 5.78 -0.67 -11.50
CA SER A 47 4.62 -0.31 -12.32
C SER A 47 3.80 0.75 -11.59
N ARG A 48 3.48 1.84 -12.29
CA ARG A 48 2.67 2.93 -11.75
C ARG A 48 1.40 3.08 -12.56
N LEU A 49 0.26 2.92 -11.90
CA LEU A 49 -1.06 3.15 -12.45
C LEU A 49 -1.66 4.41 -11.83
N ARG A 50 -2.13 5.33 -12.65
CA ARG A 50 -2.82 6.54 -12.21
C ARG A 50 -4.26 6.53 -12.74
N ILE A 51 -5.22 6.54 -11.84
CA ILE A 51 -6.64 6.68 -12.14
C ILE A 51 -7.02 8.15 -11.93
N LEU A 52 -7.37 8.84 -13.00
CA LEU A 52 -7.46 10.29 -13.03
C LEU A 52 -8.88 10.82 -12.85
N ASN A 53 -9.89 10.04 -13.25
CA ASN A 53 -11.29 10.47 -13.27
C ASN A 53 -12.26 9.30 -13.07
N GLU A 54 -13.56 9.60 -12.99
CA GLU A 54 -14.62 8.62 -12.77
C GLU A 54 -14.71 7.54 -13.88
N THR A 55 -14.31 7.86 -15.11
CA THR A 55 -14.28 6.87 -16.19
C THR A 55 -13.24 5.82 -15.91
N GLY A 56 -12.04 6.25 -15.48
CA GLY A 56 -10.99 5.36 -15.04
C GLY A 56 -11.38 4.53 -13.80
N GLU A 57 -12.09 5.11 -12.84
CA GLU A 57 -12.61 4.38 -11.67
C GLU A 57 -13.56 3.25 -12.08
N ARG A 58 -14.49 3.53 -13.00
CA ARG A 58 -15.42 2.50 -13.52
C ARG A 58 -14.71 1.41 -14.29
N SER A 59 -13.72 1.78 -15.12
CA SER A 59 -12.99 0.82 -15.94
C SER A 59 -12.12 -0.11 -15.10
N MET A 60 -11.46 0.44 -14.06
CA MET A 60 -10.52 -0.32 -13.21
C MET A 60 -11.19 -0.90 -11.95
N GLY A 61 -12.42 -0.54 -11.63
CA GLY A 61 -13.08 -0.93 -10.39
C GLY A 61 -12.36 -0.46 -9.12
N ARG A 62 -11.57 0.62 -9.22
CA ARG A 62 -10.72 1.17 -8.16
C ARG A 62 -10.91 2.68 -8.06
N ALA A 63 -10.74 3.21 -6.85
CA ALA A 63 -10.85 4.65 -6.62
C ALA A 63 -9.77 5.44 -7.37
N LYS A 64 -10.07 6.70 -7.69
CA LYS A 64 -9.11 7.67 -8.20
C LYS A 64 -7.89 7.76 -7.28
N GLY A 65 -6.70 7.67 -7.86
CA GLY A 65 -5.47 7.66 -7.10
C GLY A 65 -4.26 7.20 -7.91
N VAL A 66 -3.16 7.01 -7.21
CA VAL A 66 -1.91 6.47 -7.75
C VAL A 66 -1.62 5.14 -7.07
N TYR A 67 -1.36 4.13 -7.87
CA TYR A 67 -1.09 2.78 -7.44
C TYR A 67 0.30 2.37 -7.92
N TYR A 68 1.12 1.88 -7.01
CA TYR A 68 2.45 1.36 -7.30
C TYR A 68 2.48 -0.14 -7.07
N THR A 69 3.04 -0.88 -8.01
CA THR A 69 3.36 -2.31 -7.88
C THR A 69 4.87 -2.46 -7.98
N PHE A 70 5.47 -3.15 -7.03
CA PHE A 70 6.90 -3.45 -7.00
C PHE A 70 7.09 -4.95 -7.20
N GLU A 71 7.81 -5.33 -8.24
CA GLU A 71 8.18 -6.71 -8.50
C GLU A 71 9.67 -6.89 -8.27
N THR A 72 10.06 -7.89 -7.48
CA THR A 72 11.45 -8.22 -7.17
C THR A 72 11.74 -9.67 -7.54
N VAL A 73 12.99 -9.99 -7.77
CA VAL A 73 13.40 -11.31 -8.27
C VAL A 73 13.15 -12.41 -7.22
N SER A 74 13.46 -12.19 -5.97
CA SER A 74 13.13 -13.11 -4.87
C SER A 74 13.42 -12.50 -3.50
N LEU A 75 12.36 -12.36 -2.69
CA LEU A 75 12.49 -12.08 -1.26
C LEU A 75 12.52 -13.37 -0.40
N SER A 76 12.40 -14.54 -1.05
CA SER A 76 12.41 -15.83 -0.38
C SER A 76 13.82 -16.37 -0.13
N GLU A 77 14.83 -15.82 -0.83
CA GLU A 77 16.23 -16.17 -0.59
C GLU A 77 16.74 -15.41 0.63
N ASN A 78 17.60 -16.07 1.42
CA ASN A 78 18.15 -15.49 2.65
C ASN A 78 19.35 -14.56 2.34
N ASP A 79 19.13 -13.56 1.50
CA ASP A 79 20.08 -12.50 1.16
C ASP A 79 19.73 -11.21 1.89
N GLY A 80 20.37 -11.02 3.05
CA GLY A 80 20.11 -9.85 3.91
C GLY A 80 20.54 -8.52 3.30
N GLU A 81 21.50 -8.52 2.37
CA GLU A 81 21.95 -7.32 1.67
C GLU A 81 20.90 -6.88 0.65
N TYR A 82 20.42 -7.82 -0.15
CA TYR A 82 19.34 -7.56 -1.12
C TYR A 82 18.04 -7.12 -0.42
N HIS A 83 17.67 -7.76 0.70
CA HIS A 83 16.50 -7.35 1.49
C HIS A 83 16.61 -5.91 1.99
N ARG A 84 17.82 -5.48 2.39
CA ARG A 84 18.04 -4.09 2.80
C ARG A 84 17.90 -3.13 1.64
N GLU A 85 18.49 -3.45 0.49
CA GLU A 85 18.36 -2.62 -0.72
C GLU A 85 16.90 -2.46 -1.16
N VAL A 86 16.12 -3.54 -1.19
CA VAL A 86 14.69 -3.50 -1.50
C VAL A 86 13.92 -2.64 -0.49
N SER A 87 14.25 -2.77 0.80
CA SER A 87 13.61 -2.00 1.87
C SER A 87 13.91 -0.51 1.77
N GLU A 88 15.16 -0.13 1.49
CA GLU A 88 15.58 1.25 1.29
C GLU A 88 14.92 1.86 0.05
N PHE A 89 14.85 1.09 -1.04
CA PHE A 89 14.17 1.49 -2.26
C PHE A 89 12.68 1.78 -2.01
N LEU A 90 11.97 0.86 -1.36
CA LEU A 90 10.56 1.01 -1.02
C LEU A 90 10.33 2.19 -0.06
N ALA A 91 11.18 2.36 0.96
CA ALA A 91 11.12 3.48 1.88
C ALA A 91 11.27 4.83 1.18
N GLY A 92 12.12 4.89 0.13
CA GLY A 92 12.25 6.06 -0.75
C GLY A 92 10.92 6.43 -1.43
N TYR A 93 10.24 5.47 -2.02
CA TYR A 93 8.94 5.66 -2.66
C TYR A 93 7.85 6.10 -1.67
N ILE A 94 7.79 5.48 -0.49
CA ILE A 94 6.84 5.87 0.56
C ILE A 94 7.08 7.32 0.96
N ARG A 95 8.33 7.70 1.23
CA ARG A 95 8.72 9.06 1.62
C ARG A 95 8.34 10.10 0.58
N GLU A 96 8.66 9.84 -0.69
CA GLU A 96 8.34 10.76 -1.78
C GLU A 96 6.82 10.85 -2.01
N THR A 97 6.08 9.75 -1.85
CA THR A 97 4.63 9.74 -1.95
C THR A 97 4.00 10.58 -0.85
N ILE A 98 4.46 10.43 0.39
CA ILE A 98 3.99 11.26 1.51
C ILE A 98 4.26 12.73 1.21
N LYS A 99 5.50 13.12 0.92
CA LYS A 99 5.87 14.51 0.62
C LYS A 99 5.03 15.12 -0.49
N LYS A 100 4.80 14.37 -1.57
CA LYS A 100 4.05 14.86 -2.73
C LYS A 100 2.58 15.13 -2.42
N HIS A 101 1.98 14.39 -1.50
CA HIS A 101 0.54 14.48 -1.21
C HIS A 101 0.24 15.29 0.05
N MET A 102 1.23 15.57 0.89
CA MET A 102 1.06 16.45 2.04
C MET A 102 0.80 17.90 1.61
N LYS A 103 -0.18 18.53 2.25
CA LYS A 103 -0.55 19.94 2.02
C LYS A 103 0.09 20.91 3.00
N LYS A 104 0.86 20.39 3.94
CA LYS A 104 1.57 21.16 4.98
C LYS A 104 3.05 20.78 5.01
N GLU A 105 3.85 21.65 5.64
CA GLU A 105 5.25 21.34 5.93
C GLU A 105 5.37 20.39 7.14
N PRO A 106 6.45 19.56 7.20
CA PRO A 106 6.72 18.74 8.37
C PRO A 106 6.85 19.56 9.67
N PRO A 107 6.64 18.97 10.83
CA PRO A 107 6.47 17.54 11.07
C PRO A 107 5.06 17.02 10.74
N TYR A 108 4.99 15.80 10.26
CA TYR A 108 3.73 15.11 9.98
C TYR A 108 3.37 14.15 11.11
N HIS A 109 2.05 13.97 11.36
CA HIS A 109 1.54 12.85 12.13
C HIS A 109 1.17 11.70 11.19
N VAL A 110 1.96 10.64 11.21
CA VAL A 110 1.75 9.45 10.39
C VAL A 110 1.21 8.33 11.28
N MET A 111 0.06 7.79 10.92
CA MET A 111 -0.50 6.61 11.55
C MET A 111 -0.25 5.39 10.66
N VAL A 112 0.31 4.33 11.23
CA VAL A 112 0.51 3.06 10.52
C VAL A 112 -0.52 2.04 10.99
N ALA A 113 -1.32 1.51 10.05
CA ALA A 113 -2.32 0.49 10.31
C ALA A 113 -1.87 -0.86 9.75
N GLY A 114 -1.30 -1.71 10.60
CA GLY A 114 -0.86 -3.05 10.23
C GLY A 114 -2.03 -4.03 10.16
N LEU A 115 -2.57 -4.22 8.96
CA LEU A 115 -3.71 -5.12 8.71
C LEU A 115 -3.26 -6.57 8.69
N GLY A 116 -4.12 -7.45 9.15
CA GLY A 116 -3.93 -8.89 9.07
C GLY A 116 -4.06 -9.60 10.42
N ASN A 117 -3.78 -10.89 10.38
CA ASN A 117 -3.83 -11.77 11.54
C ASN A 117 -2.43 -12.26 11.91
N ARG A 118 -1.95 -11.86 13.09
CA ARG A 118 -0.61 -12.25 13.60
C ARG A 118 -0.43 -13.76 13.73
N GLU A 119 -1.50 -14.50 13.97
CA GLU A 119 -1.47 -15.95 14.17
C GLU A 119 -1.51 -16.73 12.85
N ALA A 120 -1.78 -16.05 11.73
CA ALA A 120 -1.81 -16.65 10.40
C ALA A 120 -0.60 -16.16 9.59
N THR A 121 0.42 -17.00 9.43
CA THR A 121 1.70 -16.65 8.76
C THR A 121 1.53 -15.88 7.44
N PRO A 122 0.65 -16.28 6.50
CA PRO A 122 0.47 -15.56 5.24
C PRO A 122 -0.14 -14.15 5.42
N ASP A 123 -0.75 -13.86 6.56
CA ASP A 123 -1.50 -12.63 6.85
C ASP A 123 -0.86 -11.81 8.00
N ALA A 124 0.35 -12.16 8.42
CA ALA A 124 0.98 -11.59 9.60
C ALA A 124 1.86 -10.36 9.31
N LEU A 125 2.09 -10.00 8.05
CA LEU A 125 3.02 -8.95 7.66
C LEU A 125 2.69 -7.61 8.34
N GLY A 126 1.45 -7.14 8.25
CA GLY A 126 1.04 -5.86 8.84
C GLY A 126 1.27 -5.80 10.36
N PRO A 127 0.80 -6.77 11.15
CA PRO A 127 1.10 -6.86 12.58
C PRO A 127 2.61 -6.87 12.90
N TYR A 128 3.43 -7.57 12.12
CA TYR A 128 4.88 -7.57 12.31
C TYR A 128 5.53 -6.22 11.99
N VAL A 129 5.08 -5.54 10.95
CA VAL A 129 5.54 -4.17 10.65
C VAL A 129 5.28 -3.27 11.85
N VAL A 130 4.05 -3.24 12.37
CA VAL A 130 3.69 -2.42 13.55
C VAL A 130 4.57 -2.73 14.77
N ASN A 131 4.86 -4.01 15.03
CA ASN A 131 5.71 -4.39 16.16
C ASN A 131 7.17 -3.95 16.04
N ASN A 132 7.64 -3.64 14.85
CA ASN A 132 9.02 -3.22 14.58
C ASN A 132 9.14 -1.71 14.28
N LEU A 133 8.05 -0.95 14.43
CA LEU A 133 8.08 0.50 14.25
C LEU A 133 8.55 1.22 15.51
N ASP A 134 9.35 2.26 15.32
CA ASP A 134 9.66 3.23 16.35
C ASP A 134 8.47 4.20 16.52
N ILE A 135 7.74 4.06 17.60
CA ILE A 135 6.61 4.92 17.93
C ILE A 135 7.12 6.20 18.57
N THR A 136 6.83 7.34 17.95
CA THR A 136 7.40 8.64 18.36
C THR A 136 6.36 9.62 18.88
N GLU A 137 5.05 9.27 18.89
CA GLU A 137 3.98 10.20 19.28
C GLU A 137 4.14 10.77 20.70
N LYS A 138 4.68 9.97 21.63
CA LYS A 138 4.87 10.35 23.04
C LYS A 138 6.30 10.76 23.39
N LEU A 139 7.20 10.89 22.40
CA LEU A 139 8.53 11.38 22.65
C LEU A 139 8.50 12.89 23.00
N ALA A 140 9.44 13.32 23.85
CA ALA A 140 9.57 14.70 24.25
C ALA A 140 9.70 15.65 23.04
N GLU A 141 9.21 16.88 23.16
CA GLU A 141 9.16 17.85 22.05
C GLU A 141 10.50 18.08 21.34
N ASP A 142 11.61 17.90 22.05
CA ASP A 142 12.96 18.07 21.52
C ASP A 142 13.39 17.00 20.52
N ASP A 143 12.71 15.85 20.46
CA ASP A 143 13.08 14.74 19.57
C ASP A 143 12.12 14.55 18.37
N ARG A 144 11.36 15.56 18.04
CA ARG A 144 10.38 15.59 16.92
C ARG A 144 11.00 15.70 15.53
N ARG A 145 12.29 15.44 15.38
CA ARG A 145 13.01 15.50 14.10
C ARG A 145 12.38 14.63 13.00
N PHE A 146 11.65 13.60 13.37
CA PHE A 146 11.05 12.63 12.45
C PHE A 146 9.52 12.72 12.33
N GLY A 147 8.89 13.73 12.96
CA GLY A 147 7.44 13.82 13.06
C GLY A 147 6.86 12.87 14.11
N TYR A 148 5.55 12.70 14.09
CA TYR A 148 4.83 11.84 15.01
C TYR A 148 4.46 10.55 14.30
N VAL A 149 4.83 9.41 14.88
CA VAL A 149 4.43 8.09 14.40
C VAL A 149 3.59 7.40 15.46
N SER A 150 2.36 7.09 15.11
CA SER A 150 1.48 6.20 15.86
C SER A 150 1.21 4.94 15.05
N ALA A 151 0.90 3.83 15.69
CA ALA A 151 0.60 2.60 14.98
C ALA A 151 -0.48 1.79 15.68
N ILE A 152 -1.25 1.05 14.88
CA ILE A 152 -2.26 0.11 15.35
C ILE A 152 -2.23 -1.19 14.55
N SER A 153 -2.38 -2.32 15.22
CA SER A 153 -2.71 -3.59 14.61
C SER A 153 -4.12 -3.99 15.07
N PRO A 154 -5.17 -3.69 14.27
CA PRO A 154 -6.56 -3.84 14.70
C PRO A 154 -7.02 -5.30 14.81
N GLY A 155 -6.26 -6.24 14.26
CA GLY A 155 -6.67 -7.64 14.14
C GLY A 155 -7.72 -7.85 13.05
N VAL A 156 -8.31 -9.03 13.04
CA VAL A 156 -9.36 -9.42 12.09
C VAL A 156 -10.71 -9.54 12.74
N MET A 157 -11.79 -9.38 11.99
CA MET A 157 -13.15 -9.43 12.48
C MET A 157 -13.47 -10.73 13.24
N ALA A 158 -12.88 -11.85 12.83
CA ALA A 158 -13.06 -13.13 13.53
C ALA A 158 -12.54 -13.14 14.98
N GLN A 159 -11.55 -12.28 15.29
CA GLN A 159 -10.99 -12.15 16.63
C GLN A 159 -11.68 -11.05 17.43
N THR A 160 -12.01 -9.94 16.78
CA THR A 160 -12.51 -8.72 17.46
C THR A 160 -14.03 -8.59 17.47
N GLY A 161 -14.72 -9.28 16.57
CA GLY A 161 -16.16 -9.10 16.34
C GLY A 161 -16.54 -7.76 15.69
N MET A 162 -15.55 -6.97 15.27
CA MET A 162 -15.73 -5.64 14.67
C MET A 162 -15.12 -5.58 13.29
N GLU A 163 -15.71 -4.77 12.41
CA GLU A 163 -15.11 -4.45 11.13
C GLU A 163 -13.79 -3.68 11.33
N THR A 164 -12.71 -4.15 10.72
CA THR A 164 -11.38 -3.52 10.81
C THR A 164 -11.42 -2.03 10.44
N ALA A 165 -12.19 -1.68 9.39
CA ALA A 165 -12.37 -0.30 8.98
C ALA A 165 -13.03 0.57 10.06
N GLN A 166 -13.98 0.05 10.82
CA GLN A 166 -14.64 0.78 11.92
C GLN A 166 -13.66 1.09 13.05
N ILE A 167 -12.79 0.12 13.40
CA ILE A 167 -11.76 0.32 14.42
C ILE A 167 -10.79 1.43 13.97
N ILE A 168 -10.27 1.34 12.75
CA ILE A 168 -9.34 2.33 12.20
C ILE A 168 -10.00 3.71 12.15
N MET A 169 -11.23 3.82 11.63
CA MET A 169 -11.92 5.11 11.54
C MET A 169 -12.20 5.72 12.91
N GLY A 170 -12.45 4.91 13.93
CA GLY A 170 -12.58 5.38 15.32
C GLY A 170 -11.29 6.02 15.82
N VAL A 171 -10.14 5.35 15.60
CA VAL A 171 -8.83 5.85 15.99
C VAL A 171 -8.44 7.09 15.17
N VAL A 172 -8.66 7.09 13.87
CA VAL A 172 -8.38 8.23 12.97
C VAL A 172 -9.15 9.48 13.42
N LYS A 173 -10.41 9.33 13.83
CA LYS A 173 -11.24 10.44 14.31
C LYS A 173 -10.70 11.07 15.60
N GLU A 174 -10.07 10.26 16.45
CA GLU A 174 -9.50 10.73 17.71
C GLU A 174 -8.11 11.32 17.55
N LEU A 175 -7.26 10.69 16.73
CA LEU A 175 -5.86 11.09 16.54
C LEU A 175 -5.68 12.17 15.48
N GLU A 176 -6.61 12.31 14.54
CA GLU A 176 -6.53 13.21 13.38
C GLU A 176 -5.16 13.19 12.67
N PRO A 177 -4.65 12.01 12.25
CA PRO A 177 -3.35 11.92 11.61
C PRO A 177 -3.36 12.59 10.24
N ASP A 178 -2.21 13.14 9.83
CA ASP A 178 -2.05 13.76 8.51
C ASP A 178 -2.01 12.72 7.38
N CYS A 179 -1.52 11.52 7.70
CA CYS A 179 -1.38 10.42 6.76
C CYS A 179 -1.62 9.09 7.46
N ILE A 180 -2.22 8.15 6.74
CA ILE A 180 -2.37 6.75 7.15
C ILE A 180 -1.64 5.89 6.12
N ILE A 181 -0.82 4.95 6.61
CA ILE A 181 -0.11 3.94 5.82
C ILE A 181 -0.63 2.57 6.22
#